data_3958860e6d2e8db46b3423950113a924
#
_entry.id   3958860e6d2e8db46b3423950113a924
#
_cell.length_a   1.000
_cell.length_b   1.000
_cell.length_c   1.000
_cell.angle_alpha   90.00
_cell.angle_beta   90.00
_cell.angle_gamma   90.00
#
_symmetry.space_group_name_H-M   'P 1'
#
loop_
_entity.id
_entity.type
_entity.pdbx_description
1 polymer ?
#
loop_
_entity_poly.entity_id
_entity_poly.type
_entity_poly.pdbx_seq_one_letter_code
_entity_poly.pdbx_strand_id
1 'polypeptide(L)'
;TPTPKPAPPTVDPSLTYSFGYEEMAQPIWQSSTMYNECITFQENEEGNITAKLLFKPIQVISVRDNSLGIELKEGVHFKFDENDPQTLIWLEGDENFVIPYFKKGDLTSPHKDNCGTSGMNGIIGTAMYCVGEWLYSKQLAITYTYDPSENKIPHAEFAGSLLPKTLEKLKNGQTVKMSIYGDSIFTGCESSATYNREPNVPTFFDLLKNRLEALYPGCTVELSNHSVGGWQAKNGVENVQKVVDEKPDIVIL
;
A
#
# COMPACT_ATOMS: atom_id res chain seq x y z
N THR A 1 -28.39 -23.33 -22.21
CA THR A 1 -26.98 -23.09 -22.52
C THR A 1 -26.42 -22.22 -21.41
N PRO A 2 -25.31 -22.59 -20.75
CA PRO A 2 -24.70 -21.75 -19.75
C PRO A 2 -24.33 -20.38 -20.36
N THR A 3 -24.52 -19.33 -19.62
CA THR A 3 -24.10 -17.97 -20.01
C THR A 3 -22.59 -17.99 -20.24
N PRO A 4 -22.07 -17.43 -21.34
CA PRO A 4 -20.64 -17.39 -21.56
C PRO A 4 -19.94 -16.67 -20.40
N LYS A 5 -18.86 -17.25 -19.88
CA LYS A 5 -18.03 -16.59 -18.87
C LYS A 5 -17.52 -15.26 -19.44
N PRO A 6 -17.57 -14.15 -18.69
CA PRO A 6 -17.00 -12.88 -19.13
C PRO A 6 -15.54 -13.05 -19.55
N ALA A 7 -15.11 -12.32 -20.57
CA ALA A 7 -13.72 -12.29 -20.94
C ALA A 7 -12.89 -11.68 -19.78
N PRO A 8 -11.67 -12.16 -19.54
CA PRO A 8 -10.81 -11.55 -18.52
C PRO A 8 -10.55 -10.08 -18.85
N PRO A 9 -10.46 -9.21 -17.83
CA PRO A 9 -10.15 -7.80 -18.04
C PRO A 9 -8.74 -7.67 -18.66
N THR A 10 -8.60 -6.73 -19.57
CA THR A 10 -7.34 -6.45 -20.26
C THR A 10 -6.84 -5.05 -19.94
N VAL A 11 -5.52 -4.86 -20.05
CA VAL A 11 -4.91 -3.53 -19.89
C VAL A 11 -5.57 -2.54 -20.85
N ASP A 12 -6.06 -1.43 -20.33
CA ASP A 12 -6.60 -0.32 -21.11
C ASP A 12 -5.53 0.76 -21.26
N PRO A 13 -4.94 0.92 -22.47
CA PRO A 13 -3.89 1.90 -22.68
C PRO A 13 -4.39 3.36 -22.64
N SER A 14 -5.72 3.58 -22.61
CA SER A 14 -6.29 4.91 -22.43
C SER A 14 -6.33 5.37 -20.97
N LEU A 15 -6.17 4.45 -20.01
CA LEU A 15 -6.08 4.78 -18.61
C LEU A 15 -4.72 5.41 -18.35
N THR A 16 -4.71 6.73 -18.29
CA THR A 16 -3.53 7.50 -17.91
C THR A 16 -3.47 7.64 -16.40
N TYR A 17 -2.30 7.38 -15.85
CA TYR A 17 -2.04 7.65 -14.43
C TYR A 17 -1.74 9.12 -14.26
N SER A 18 -2.60 9.85 -13.57
CA SER A 18 -2.16 11.00 -12.82
C SER A 18 -2.10 10.59 -11.36
N PHE A 19 -0.93 10.26 -10.87
CA PHE A 19 -0.69 10.18 -9.45
C PHE A 19 -0.67 11.59 -8.90
N GLY A 20 -1.81 12.05 -8.41
CA GLY A 20 -1.87 13.20 -7.53
C GLY A 20 -1.29 12.82 -6.19
N TYR A 21 0.04 12.85 -6.03
CA TYR A 21 0.70 12.59 -4.74
C TYR A 21 0.13 13.46 -3.62
N GLU A 22 -0.32 14.67 -3.93
CA GLU A 22 -0.96 15.55 -2.97
C GLU A 22 -2.26 14.97 -2.44
N GLU A 23 -3.08 14.41 -3.32
CA GLU A 23 -4.36 13.80 -2.96
C GLU A 23 -4.15 12.51 -2.19
N MET A 24 -3.23 11.66 -2.62
CA MET A 24 -2.88 10.41 -1.93
C MET A 24 -2.19 10.64 -0.58
N ALA A 25 -1.39 11.69 -0.47
CA ALA A 25 -0.68 12.04 0.76
C ALA A 25 -1.54 12.81 1.76
N GLN A 26 -2.80 13.13 1.41
CA GLN A 26 -3.71 13.72 2.40
C GLN A 26 -4.02 12.68 3.49
N PRO A 27 -3.94 13.09 4.76
CA PRO A 27 -4.36 12.22 5.84
C PRO A 27 -5.82 11.82 5.68
N ILE A 28 -6.12 10.53 5.83
CA ILE A 28 -7.48 9.99 5.70
C ILE A 28 -8.50 10.68 6.62
N TRP A 29 -8.08 11.24 7.76
CA TRP A 29 -8.94 12.00 8.66
C TRP A 29 -9.21 13.44 8.21
N GLN A 30 -8.62 13.89 7.10
CA GLN A 30 -8.85 15.22 6.51
C GLN A 30 -9.50 15.15 5.13
N SER A 31 -9.82 13.95 4.65
CA SER A 31 -10.41 13.72 3.34
C SER A 31 -11.76 13.02 3.45
N SER A 32 -12.64 13.27 2.50
CA SER A 32 -13.86 12.48 2.26
C SER A 32 -13.69 11.49 1.10
N THR A 33 -12.48 11.38 0.57
CA THR A 33 -12.14 10.45 -0.50
C THR A 33 -11.00 9.53 -0.04
N MET A 34 -11.23 8.24 -0.16
CA MET A 34 -10.22 7.23 -0.03
C MET A 34 -9.61 6.98 -1.41
N TYR A 35 -8.31 7.27 -1.54
CA TYR A 35 -7.57 7.06 -2.78
C TYR A 35 -6.82 5.73 -2.77
N ASN A 36 -7.07 4.90 -3.78
CA ASN A 36 -6.36 3.65 -4.01
C ASN A 36 -6.26 2.77 -2.76
N GLU A 37 -7.35 2.60 -2.02
CA GLU A 37 -7.38 1.62 -0.95
C GLU A 37 -7.01 0.25 -1.51
N CYS A 38 -5.98 -0.36 -0.93
CA CYS A 38 -5.53 -1.66 -1.33
C CYS A 38 -6.40 -2.74 -0.70
N ILE A 39 -7.11 -3.50 -1.52
CA ILE A 39 -7.86 -4.67 -1.09
C ILE A 39 -7.46 -5.91 -1.88
N THR A 40 -7.85 -7.07 -1.37
CA THR A 40 -7.71 -8.36 -2.07
C THR A 40 -9.02 -9.14 -1.97
N PHE A 41 -9.46 -9.74 -3.07
CA PHE A 41 -10.51 -10.74 -3.01
C PHE A 41 -9.96 -12.05 -2.46
N GLN A 42 -10.59 -12.58 -1.43
CA GLN A 42 -10.17 -13.81 -0.78
C GLN A 42 -11.31 -14.82 -0.80
N GLU A 43 -11.00 -16.04 -1.20
CA GLU A 43 -11.90 -17.16 -1.11
C GLU A 43 -11.88 -17.73 0.32
N ASN A 44 -13.06 -18.01 0.87
CA ASN A 44 -13.19 -18.70 2.17
C ASN A 44 -13.42 -20.21 2.00
N GLU A 45 -13.53 -20.95 3.11
CA GLU A 45 -13.72 -22.41 3.10
C GLU A 45 -14.99 -22.85 2.37
N GLU A 46 -16.02 -22.02 2.36
CA GLU A 46 -17.29 -22.26 1.68
C GLU A 46 -17.29 -21.90 0.18
N GLY A 47 -16.17 -21.38 -0.33
CA GLY A 47 -16.03 -20.95 -1.72
C GLY A 47 -16.58 -19.55 -2.00
N ASN A 48 -16.93 -18.77 -0.98
CA ASN A 48 -17.32 -17.39 -1.16
C ASN A 48 -16.08 -16.51 -1.33
N ILE A 49 -16.11 -15.66 -2.35
CA ILE A 49 -14.98 -14.77 -2.67
C ILE A 49 -15.40 -13.33 -2.39
N THR A 50 -14.77 -12.72 -1.38
CA THR A 50 -15.12 -11.37 -0.93
C THR A 50 -13.89 -10.51 -0.66
N ALA A 51 -14.11 -9.19 -0.67
CA ALA A 51 -13.15 -8.19 -0.20
C ALA A 51 -13.92 -7.14 0.62
N LYS A 52 -13.24 -6.45 1.53
CA LYS A 52 -13.89 -5.47 2.40
C LYS A 52 -13.15 -4.14 2.41
N LEU A 53 -13.92 -3.04 2.25
CA LEU A 53 -13.43 -1.67 2.36
C LEU A 53 -13.36 -1.22 3.82
N LEU A 54 -12.47 -0.27 4.08
CA LEU A 54 -12.31 0.34 5.40
C LEU A 54 -13.55 1.14 5.82
N PHE A 55 -14.14 1.88 4.87
CA PHE A 55 -15.34 2.70 5.08
C PHE A 55 -16.46 2.31 4.12
N LYS A 56 -17.70 2.63 4.50
CA LYS A 56 -18.85 2.48 3.62
C LYS A 56 -18.75 3.46 2.45
N PRO A 57 -18.72 2.99 1.19
CA PRO A 57 -18.67 3.89 0.05
C PRO A 57 -19.98 4.65 -0.13
N ILE A 58 -19.90 5.95 -0.41
CA ILE A 58 -21.02 6.75 -0.92
C ILE A 58 -21.03 6.68 -2.44
N GLN A 59 -19.86 6.82 -3.06
CA GLN A 59 -19.69 6.72 -4.49
C GLN A 59 -18.34 6.04 -4.78
N VAL A 60 -18.37 5.00 -5.58
CA VAL A 60 -17.15 4.38 -6.12
C VAL A 60 -16.73 5.16 -7.36
N ILE A 61 -15.48 5.62 -7.35
CA ILE A 61 -14.89 6.40 -8.46
C ILE A 61 -14.17 5.47 -9.42
N SER A 62 -13.35 4.54 -8.89
CA SER A 62 -12.65 3.54 -9.71
C SER A 62 -12.32 2.30 -8.91
N VAL A 63 -12.29 1.16 -9.59
CA VAL A 63 -11.75 -0.11 -9.10
C VAL A 63 -10.77 -0.59 -10.14
N ARG A 64 -9.49 -0.64 -9.79
CA ARG A 64 -8.41 -1.00 -10.72
C ARG A 64 -7.54 -2.08 -10.12
N ASP A 65 -6.79 -2.78 -10.98
CA ASP A 65 -5.70 -3.62 -10.52
C ASP A 65 -4.61 -2.76 -9.84
N ASN A 66 -3.65 -3.38 -9.21
CA ASN A 66 -2.58 -2.67 -8.53
C ASN A 66 -1.64 -1.89 -9.47
N SER A 67 -1.56 -2.30 -10.74
CA SER A 67 -0.83 -1.54 -11.77
C SER A 67 -1.59 -0.30 -12.21
N LEU A 68 -2.85 -0.17 -11.84
CA LEU A 68 -3.85 0.82 -12.24
C LEU A 68 -4.22 0.78 -13.74
N GLY A 69 -3.70 -0.18 -14.51
CA GLY A 69 -3.90 -0.31 -15.95
C GLY A 69 -5.15 -1.10 -16.35
N ILE A 70 -5.75 -1.81 -15.41
CA ILE A 70 -6.93 -2.63 -15.66
C ILE A 70 -8.07 -2.12 -14.79
N GLU A 71 -9.19 -1.76 -15.41
CA GLU A 71 -10.40 -1.35 -14.69
C GLU A 71 -11.35 -2.52 -14.52
N LEU A 72 -11.81 -2.74 -13.28
CA LEU A 72 -12.85 -3.69 -12.95
C LEU A 72 -14.19 -2.98 -12.82
N LYS A 73 -15.26 -3.61 -13.34
CA LYS A 73 -16.60 -3.00 -13.44
C LYS A 73 -17.58 -3.72 -12.52
N GLU A 74 -18.33 -2.92 -11.78
CA GLU A 74 -19.47 -3.42 -11.00
C GLU A 74 -20.52 -4.05 -11.91
N GLY A 75 -21.14 -5.12 -11.44
CA GLY A 75 -22.11 -5.91 -12.21
C GLY A 75 -21.49 -6.84 -13.26
N VAL A 76 -20.17 -6.75 -13.50
CA VAL A 76 -19.43 -7.63 -14.42
C VAL A 76 -18.45 -8.48 -13.64
N HIS A 77 -17.53 -7.87 -12.89
CA HIS A 77 -16.46 -8.55 -12.17
C HIS A 77 -16.78 -8.71 -10.68
N PHE A 78 -17.48 -7.74 -10.11
CA PHE A 78 -17.87 -7.72 -8.70
C PHE A 78 -19.22 -7.02 -8.52
N LYS A 79 -19.80 -7.16 -7.33
CA LYS A 79 -20.92 -6.35 -6.84
C LYS A 79 -20.71 -6.04 -5.36
N PHE A 80 -21.40 -5.02 -4.86
CA PHE A 80 -21.49 -4.79 -3.43
C PHE A 80 -22.53 -5.70 -2.80
N ASP A 81 -22.30 -6.12 -1.56
CA ASP A 81 -23.30 -6.83 -0.76
C ASP A 81 -24.39 -5.85 -0.33
N GLU A 82 -25.63 -6.18 -0.61
CA GLU A 82 -26.79 -5.35 -0.28
C GLU A 82 -26.97 -5.18 1.24
N ASN A 83 -26.51 -6.16 2.04
CA ASN A 83 -26.61 -6.15 3.49
C ASN A 83 -25.37 -5.56 4.18
N ASP A 84 -24.23 -5.56 3.53
CA ASP A 84 -22.98 -4.96 4.00
C ASP A 84 -22.31 -4.18 2.86
N PRO A 85 -22.67 -2.92 2.63
CA PRO A 85 -22.17 -2.11 1.51
C PRO A 85 -20.64 -1.87 1.51
N GLN A 86 -19.92 -2.24 2.58
CA GLN A 86 -18.46 -2.26 2.60
C GLN A 86 -17.87 -3.52 1.97
N THR A 87 -18.67 -4.57 1.81
CA THR A 87 -18.23 -5.85 1.28
C THR A 87 -18.48 -5.93 -0.23
N LEU A 88 -17.43 -6.26 -0.97
CA LEU A 88 -17.48 -6.59 -2.37
C LEU A 88 -17.54 -8.12 -2.51
N ILE A 89 -18.39 -8.60 -3.39
CA ILE A 89 -18.53 -10.01 -3.76
C ILE A 89 -18.01 -10.17 -5.18
N TRP A 90 -17.05 -11.08 -5.37
CA TRP A 90 -16.58 -11.44 -6.70
C TRP A 90 -17.68 -12.21 -7.45
N LEU A 91 -17.95 -11.84 -8.69
CA LEU A 91 -18.98 -12.48 -9.49
C LEU A 91 -18.40 -13.62 -10.32
N GLU A 92 -17.71 -13.24 -11.36
CA GLU A 92 -17.00 -14.15 -12.25
C GLU A 92 -15.95 -13.33 -13.00
N GLY A 93 -14.85 -13.95 -13.36
CA GLY A 93 -13.83 -13.26 -14.11
C GLY A 93 -12.48 -13.96 -14.05
N ASP A 94 -11.43 -13.17 -14.09
CA ASP A 94 -10.08 -13.66 -14.02
C ASP A 94 -9.72 -14.03 -12.58
N GLU A 95 -9.51 -15.32 -12.32
CA GLU A 95 -9.04 -15.85 -11.03
C GLU A 95 -7.67 -15.27 -10.61
N ASN A 96 -6.97 -14.61 -11.53
CA ASN A 96 -5.74 -13.91 -11.21
C ASN A 96 -5.91 -12.82 -10.17
N PHE A 97 -7.12 -12.25 -10.00
CA PHE A 97 -7.41 -11.24 -8.96
C PHE A 97 -7.87 -11.83 -7.63
N VAL A 98 -7.95 -13.15 -7.51
CA VAL A 98 -8.46 -13.84 -6.31
C VAL A 98 -7.33 -14.55 -5.59
N ILE A 99 -7.29 -14.40 -4.27
CA ILE A 99 -6.49 -15.25 -3.39
C ILE A 99 -7.33 -16.48 -3.06
N PRO A 100 -6.95 -17.68 -3.53
CA PRO A 100 -7.70 -18.89 -3.28
C PRO A 100 -7.65 -19.29 -1.80
N TYR A 101 -8.64 -20.05 -1.36
CA TYR A 101 -8.65 -20.60 -0.01
C TYR A 101 -7.47 -21.56 0.21
N PHE A 102 -6.77 -21.36 1.32
CA PHE A 102 -5.72 -22.25 1.76
C PHE A 102 -6.10 -22.89 3.10
N LYS A 103 -6.30 -24.18 3.08
CA LYS A 103 -6.53 -24.93 4.32
C LYS A 103 -5.28 -24.87 5.20
N LYS A 104 -5.46 -24.49 6.45
CA LYS A 104 -4.37 -24.47 7.44
C LYS A 104 -3.63 -25.81 7.46
N GLY A 105 -2.32 -25.79 7.22
CA GLY A 105 -1.48 -26.98 7.18
C GLY A 105 -1.44 -27.71 5.83
N ASP A 106 -2.10 -27.18 4.79
CA ASP A 106 -1.98 -27.71 3.44
C ASP A 106 -0.66 -27.26 2.80
N LEU A 107 0.33 -28.12 2.89
CA LEU A 107 1.65 -27.93 2.31
C LEU A 107 1.71 -28.32 0.82
N THR A 108 0.61 -28.82 0.28
CA THR A 108 0.53 -29.31 -1.11
C THR A 108 -0.10 -28.30 -2.05
N SER A 109 -0.48 -27.12 -1.54
CA SER A 109 -1.09 -26.07 -2.36
C SER A 109 -0.28 -25.81 -3.62
N PRO A 110 -0.89 -25.88 -4.81
CA PRO A 110 -0.22 -25.60 -6.08
C PRO A 110 0.31 -24.16 -6.17
N HIS A 111 -0.19 -23.29 -5.28
CA HIS A 111 0.19 -21.87 -5.24
C HIS A 111 1.43 -21.58 -4.40
N LYS A 112 1.97 -22.56 -3.65
CA LYS A 112 3.20 -22.37 -2.88
C LYS A 112 4.39 -21.94 -3.73
N ASP A 113 4.43 -22.42 -4.99
CA ASP A 113 5.51 -22.15 -5.92
C ASP A 113 5.30 -20.83 -6.71
N ASN A 114 4.08 -20.27 -6.65
CA ASN A 114 3.74 -19.00 -7.31
C ASN A 114 3.99 -17.77 -6.40
N CYS A 115 4.34 -18.01 -5.15
CA CYS A 115 4.62 -16.95 -4.19
C CYS A 115 5.97 -16.27 -4.46
N GLY A 116 6.12 -15.69 -5.63
CA GLY A 116 7.18 -14.74 -5.97
C GLY A 116 8.58 -15.27 -6.14
N THR A 117 9.32 -14.57 -6.95
CA THR A 117 10.73 -14.82 -7.26
C THR A 117 11.69 -14.15 -6.27
N SER A 118 11.20 -13.39 -5.30
CA SER A 118 12.03 -12.60 -4.39
C SER A 118 12.66 -13.39 -3.24
N GLY A 119 12.50 -14.71 -3.20
CA GLY A 119 13.22 -15.58 -2.27
C GLY A 119 12.72 -15.58 -0.82
N MET A 120 11.62 -14.87 -0.52
CA MET A 120 11.04 -14.84 0.82
C MET A 120 9.71 -15.60 0.90
N ASN A 121 9.63 -16.72 0.24
CA ASN A 121 8.48 -17.60 0.26
C ASN A 121 8.73 -18.76 1.19
N GLY A 122 7.74 -19.12 1.96
CA GLY A 122 7.92 -20.22 2.86
C GLY A 122 6.64 -20.65 3.54
N ILE A 123 6.77 -21.81 4.17
CA ILE A 123 5.76 -22.33 5.07
C ILE A 123 6.38 -22.27 6.46
N ILE A 124 5.81 -21.41 7.32
CA ILE A 124 6.21 -21.34 8.72
C ILE A 124 5.17 -22.13 9.52
N GLY A 125 5.52 -23.34 9.92
CA GLY A 125 4.62 -24.23 10.61
C GLY A 125 3.44 -24.65 9.71
N THR A 126 2.24 -24.16 10.01
CA THR A 126 1.02 -24.45 9.25
C THR A 126 0.49 -23.24 8.47
N ALA A 127 1.23 -22.16 8.40
CA ALA A 127 0.87 -20.97 7.66
C ALA A 127 1.71 -20.84 6.39
N MET A 128 1.04 -20.67 5.27
CA MET A 128 1.71 -20.25 4.05
C MET A 128 1.99 -18.75 4.14
N TYR A 129 3.19 -18.39 3.77
CA TYR A 129 3.70 -17.04 3.82
C TYR A 129 4.20 -16.66 2.43
N CYS A 130 3.69 -15.59 1.91
CA CYS A 130 3.96 -15.14 0.56
C CYS A 130 4.18 -13.63 0.55
N VAL A 131 5.28 -13.22 -0.04
CA VAL A 131 5.59 -11.83 -0.36
C VAL A 131 6.02 -11.72 -1.82
N GLY A 132 5.81 -10.57 -2.42
CA GLY A 132 6.28 -10.28 -3.75
C GLY A 132 5.21 -10.37 -4.83
N GLU A 133 5.65 -10.62 -6.06
CA GLU A 133 4.89 -10.38 -7.27
C GLU A 133 3.52 -11.09 -7.33
N TRP A 134 3.43 -12.32 -6.85
CA TRP A 134 2.17 -13.05 -6.88
C TRP A 134 1.11 -12.40 -5.99
N LEU A 135 1.45 -12.06 -4.73
CA LEU A 135 0.51 -11.39 -3.83
C LEU A 135 0.19 -9.99 -4.33
N TYR A 136 1.20 -9.29 -4.83
CA TYR A 136 1.05 -7.97 -5.40
C TYR A 136 0.07 -7.96 -6.58
N SER A 137 0.12 -8.96 -7.47
CA SER A 137 -0.81 -9.08 -8.60
C SER A 137 -2.27 -9.34 -8.19
N LYS A 138 -2.50 -9.74 -6.93
CA LYS A 138 -3.86 -9.97 -6.38
C LYS A 138 -4.48 -8.72 -5.76
N GLN A 139 -3.69 -7.67 -5.58
CA GLN A 139 -4.16 -6.44 -4.97
C GLN A 139 -4.96 -5.60 -5.98
N LEU A 140 -6.00 -4.97 -5.49
CA LEU A 140 -6.79 -3.98 -6.22
C LEU A 140 -6.68 -2.63 -5.53
N ALA A 141 -6.76 -1.58 -6.31
CA ALA A 141 -6.77 -0.19 -5.88
C ALA A 141 -8.17 0.39 -6.07
N ILE A 142 -8.84 0.73 -4.97
CA ILE A 142 -10.18 1.29 -5.01
C ILE A 142 -10.17 2.74 -4.54
N THR A 143 -10.73 3.62 -5.37
CA THR A 143 -10.96 5.02 -5.02
C THR A 143 -12.45 5.25 -4.87
N TYR A 144 -12.86 5.79 -3.73
CA TYR A 144 -14.25 6.03 -3.40
C TYR A 144 -14.43 7.18 -2.43
N THR A 145 -15.61 7.79 -2.40
CA THR A 145 -15.99 8.78 -1.38
C THR A 145 -16.70 8.08 -0.21
N TYR A 146 -16.52 8.61 0.98
CA TYR A 146 -17.14 8.10 2.21
C TYR A 146 -17.51 9.25 3.15
N ASP A 147 -18.31 8.98 4.19
CA ASP A 147 -18.63 9.95 5.23
C ASP A 147 -17.45 10.05 6.23
N PRO A 148 -16.75 11.20 6.31
CA PRO A 148 -15.63 11.35 7.24
C PRO A 148 -16.00 11.13 8.71
N SER A 149 -17.28 11.25 9.07
CA SER A 149 -17.74 10.99 10.44
C SER A 149 -17.65 9.51 10.84
N GLU A 150 -17.55 8.60 9.88
CA GLU A 150 -17.30 7.17 10.12
C GLU A 150 -15.86 6.89 10.51
N ASN A 151 -14.94 7.80 10.20
CA ASN A 151 -13.53 7.64 10.53
C ASN A 151 -13.30 7.82 12.04
N LYS A 152 -13.09 6.73 12.74
CA LYS A 152 -12.75 6.69 14.18
C LYS A 152 -11.27 6.38 14.42
N ILE A 153 -10.44 6.41 13.39
CA ILE A 153 -9.01 6.14 13.51
C ILE A 153 -8.38 7.28 14.31
N PRO A 154 -7.72 6.98 15.43
CA PRO A 154 -6.99 8.01 16.18
C PRO A 154 -5.90 8.63 15.30
N HIS A 155 -5.79 9.94 15.35
CA HIS A 155 -4.73 10.66 14.65
C HIS A 155 -3.89 11.46 15.64
N ALA A 156 -2.62 11.62 15.31
CA ALA A 156 -1.71 12.41 16.11
C ALA A 156 -1.97 13.90 15.90
N GLU A 157 -1.93 14.66 16.98
CA GLU A 157 -1.94 16.12 16.91
C GLU A 157 -0.64 16.65 16.29
N PHE A 158 -0.70 17.86 15.75
CA PHE A 158 0.50 18.50 15.20
C PHE A 158 1.56 18.71 16.29
N ALA A 159 2.68 18.01 16.17
CA ALA A 159 3.76 17.96 17.16
C ALA A 159 4.96 18.88 16.82
N GLY A 160 4.74 19.95 16.04
CA GLY A 160 5.81 20.86 15.61
C GLY A 160 6.61 21.49 16.76
N SER A 161 5.98 21.68 17.93
CA SER A 161 6.65 22.15 19.15
C SER A 161 7.70 21.17 19.69
N LEU A 162 7.62 19.88 19.34
CA LEU A 162 8.59 18.86 19.74
C LEU A 162 9.82 18.83 18.79
N LEU A 163 9.72 19.43 17.62
CA LEU A 163 10.77 19.49 16.61
C LEU A 163 11.08 20.94 16.18
N PRO A 164 11.34 21.87 17.13
CA PRO A 164 11.42 23.31 16.83
C PRO A 164 12.55 23.63 15.86
N LYS A 165 13.72 23.01 15.98
CA LYS A 165 14.88 23.26 15.11
C LYS A 165 14.64 22.78 13.69
N THR A 166 14.07 21.58 13.54
CA THR A 166 13.75 21.02 12.22
C THR A 166 12.68 21.87 11.54
N LEU A 167 11.63 22.27 12.28
CA LEU A 167 10.57 23.10 11.74
C LEU A 167 11.07 24.51 11.35
N GLU A 168 12.02 25.09 12.11
CA GLU A 168 12.66 26.35 11.80
C GLU A 168 13.45 26.26 10.47
N LYS A 169 14.25 25.21 10.30
CA LYS A 169 14.97 24.97 9.05
C LYS A 169 14.02 24.85 7.86
N LEU A 170 12.95 24.05 7.98
CA LEU A 170 11.93 23.90 6.95
C LEU A 170 11.33 25.25 6.56
N LYS A 171 10.88 26.05 7.53
CA LYS A 171 10.25 27.36 7.31
C LYS A 171 11.20 28.38 6.68
N ASN A 172 12.49 28.28 6.96
CA ASN A 172 13.51 29.18 6.43
C ASN A 172 14.10 28.71 5.10
N GLY A 173 13.56 27.67 4.47
CA GLY A 173 14.05 27.15 3.20
C GLY A 173 15.47 26.58 3.29
N GLN A 174 15.86 26.05 4.44
CA GLN A 174 17.18 25.49 4.67
C GLN A 174 17.19 23.99 4.39
N THR A 175 18.38 23.43 4.21
CA THR A 175 18.56 21.99 4.08
C THR A 175 18.23 21.27 5.39
N VAL A 176 17.38 20.24 5.31
CA VAL A 176 17.04 19.32 6.41
C VAL A 176 17.60 17.94 6.09
N LYS A 177 18.44 17.41 6.97
CA LYS A 177 18.95 16.06 6.88
C LYS A 177 17.96 15.08 7.53
N MET A 178 17.39 14.19 6.74
CA MET A 178 16.46 13.15 7.19
C MET A 178 17.10 11.78 7.04
N SER A 179 17.20 11.04 8.14
CA SER A 179 17.75 9.70 8.15
C SER A 179 16.64 8.68 8.42
N ILE A 180 16.58 7.64 7.60
CA ILE A 180 15.67 6.50 7.76
C ILE A 180 16.46 5.35 8.36
N TYR A 181 15.90 4.74 9.41
CA TYR A 181 16.60 3.70 10.16
C TYR A 181 15.63 2.65 10.69
N GLY A 182 15.76 1.42 10.22
CA GLY A 182 14.84 0.34 10.59
C GLY A 182 15.11 -0.96 9.86
N ASP A 183 14.07 -1.71 9.66
CA ASP A 183 14.08 -3.03 9.03
C ASP A 183 13.67 -3.01 7.54
N SER A 184 13.10 -4.10 7.05
CA SER A 184 12.65 -4.23 5.66
C SER A 184 11.57 -3.23 5.25
N ILE A 185 10.69 -2.83 6.16
CA ILE A 185 9.66 -1.82 5.87
C ILE A 185 10.34 -0.49 5.54
N PHE A 186 11.36 -0.14 6.32
CA PHE A 186 12.12 1.08 6.16
C PHE A 186 13.14 1.04 5.00
N THR A 187 13.44 -0.14 4.43
CA THR A 187 14.17 -0.21 3.15
C THR A 187 13.32 0.22 1.96
N GLY A 188 12.00 0.36 2.14
CA GLY A 188 11.03 0.56 1.07
C GLY A 188 10.64 -0.76 0.37
N CYS A 189 10.84 -1.89 1.04
CA CYS A 189 10.39 -3.19 0.56
C CYS A 189 8.89 -3.15 0.26
N GLU A 190 8.45 -3.82 -0.81
CA GLU A 190 7.07 -3.87 -1.31
C GLU A 190 6.52 -2.55 -1.89
N SER A 191 7.31 -1.49 -1.98
CA SER A 191 6.97 -0.32 -2.77
C SER A 191 7.14 -0.63 -4.27
N SER A 192 6.16 -0.32 -5.11
CA SER A 192 6.19 -0.74 -6.53
C SER A 192 7.37 -0.14 -7.29
N ALA A 193 7.81 1.08 -6.96
CA ALA A 193 9.00 1.69 -7.54
C ALA A 193 10.29 0.93 -7.21
N THR A 194 10.39 0.30 -6.04
CA THR A 194 11.57 -0.48 -5.64
C THR A 194 11.79 -1.68 -6.57
N TYR A 195 10.71 -2.23 -7.12
CA TYR A 195 10.74 -3.36 -8.04
C TYR A 195 10.60 -2.95 -9.51
N ASN A 196 10.59 -1.65 -9.80
CA ASN A 196 10.33 -1.13 -11.15
C ASN A 196 9.03 -1.69 -11.74
N ARG A 197 7.96 -1.68 -10.93
CA ARG A 197 6.63 -2.14 -11.30
C ARG A 197 5.65 -0.98 -11.35
N GLU A 198 4.81 -0.98 -12.36
CA GLU A 198 3.70 -0.02 -12.40
C GLU A 198 2.81 -0.15 -11.13
N PRO A 199 2.33 0.96 -10.60
CA PRO A 199 2.45 2.34 -11.09
C PRO A 199 3.69 3.10 -10.58
N ASN A 200 4.73 2.41 -10.17
CA ASN A 200 6.01 2.96 -9.70
C ASN A 200 5.85 3.93 -8.51
N VAL A 201 5.00 3.56 -7.56
CA VAL A 201 4.80 4.35 -6.34
C VAL A 201 6.11 4.41 -5.55
N PRO A 202 6.64 5.62 -5.29
CA PRO A 202 7.84 5.79 -4.49
C PRO A 202 7.67 5.23 -3.07
N THR A 203 8.77 5.07 -2.37
CA THR A 203 8.74 4.68 -0.96
C THR A 203 8.05 5.75 -0.11
N PHE A 204 7.54 5.37 1.06
CA PHE A 204 6.86 6.31 1.95
C PHE A 204 7.77 7.48 2.38
N PHE A 205 9.06 7.24 2.51
CA PHE A 205 10.01 8.29 2.88
C PHE A 205 10.37 9.21 1.72
N ASP A 206 10.35 8.73 0.47
CA ASP A 206 10.44 9.59 -0.71
C ASP A 206 9.19 10.47 -0.84
N LEU A 207 8.01 9.90 -0.58
CA LEU A 207 6.75 10.65 -0.55
C LEU A 207 6.78 11.72 0.55
N LEU A 208 7.28 11.37 1.75
CA LEU A 208 7.43 12.33 2.85
C LEU A 208 8.40 13.46 2.49
N LYS A 209 9.56 13.13 1.92
CA LYS A 209 10.53 14.12 1.41
C LYS A 209 9.85 15.08 0.43
N ASN A 210 9.22 14.53 -0.61
CA ASN A 210 8.56 15.33 -1.65
C ASN A 210 7.46 16.23 -1.06
N ARG A 211 6.70 15.71 -0.08
CA ARG A 211 5.66 16.48 0.60
C ARG A 211 6.24 17.63 1.43
N LEU A 212 7.34 17.40 2.15
CA LEU A 212 8.02 18.45 2.91
C LEU A 212 8.55 19.56 1.99
N GLU A 213 9.21 19.21 0.89
CA GLU A 213 9.72 20.16 -0.09
C GLU A 213 8.60 20.97 -0.77
N ALA A 214 7.44 20.35 -1.01
CA ALA A 214 6.26 21.03 -1.55
C ALA A 214 5.62 22.00 -0.54
N LEU A 215 5.55 21.62 0.74
CA LEU A 215 4.95 22.44 1.80
C LEU A 215 5.86 23.60 2.25
N TYR A 216 7.16 23.45 2.10
CA TYR A 216 8.15 24.43 2.51
C TYR A 216 9.04 24.84 1.31
N PRO A 217 8.57 25.73 0.44
CA PRO A 217 9.30 26.15 -0.75
C PRO A 217 10.70 26.67 -0.42
N GLY A 218 11.69 26.19 -1.17
CA GLY A 218 13.10 26.53 -0.97
C GLY A 218 13.83 25.60 0.01
N CYS A 219 13.12 24.75 0.75
CA CYS A 219 13.73 23.69 1.56
C CYS A 219 14.23 22.56 0.64
N THR A 220 15.35 21.96 1.02
CA THR A 220 15.87 20.72 0.43
C THR A 220 15.95 19.67 1.53
N VAL A 221 15.39 18.47 1.30
CA VAL A 221 15.52 17.34 2.22
C VAL A 221 16.59 16.38 1.68
N GLU A 222 17.71 16.34 2.39
CA GLU A 222 18.76 15.33 2.18
C GLU A 222 18.36 14.05 2.89
N LEU A 223 18.01 13.02 2.10
CA LEU A 223 17.54 11.73 2.60
C LEU A 223 18.68 10.72 2.60
N SER A 224 18.93 10.08 3.76
CA SER A 224 19.78 8.90 3.89
C SER A 224 18.97 7.73 4.44
N ASN A 225 19.25 6.52 3.99
CA ASN A 225 18.60 5.31 4.47
C ASN A 225 19.63 4.27 4.93
N HIS A 226 19.62 3.95 6.22
CA HIS A 226 20.49 2.98 6.86
C HIS A 226 19.75 1.71 7.29
N SER A 227 18.54 1.52 6.81
CA SER A 227 17.71 0.37 7.14
C SER A 227 18.23 -0.89 6.45
N VAL A 228 18.02 -2.04 7.08
CA VAL A 228 18.44 -3.32 6.53
C VAL A 228 17.37 -4.37 6.77
N GLY A 229 16.96 -5.07 5.72
CA GLY A 229 15.97 -6.14 5.82
C GLY A 229 16.36 -7.22 6.84
N GLY A 230 15.38 -7.63 7.64
CA GLY A 230 15.57 -8.65 8.67
C GLY A 230 16.21 -8.15 9.98
N TRP A 231 16.52 -6.87 10.10
CA TRP A 231 17.05 -6.32 11.35
C TRP A 231 16.03 -6.38 12.49
N GLN A 232 16.55 -6.63 13.66
CA GLN A 232 15.86 -6.54 14.93
C GLN A 232 16.46 -5.38 15.76
N ALA A 233 15.81 -5.00 16.85
CA ALA A 233 16.26 -3.91 17.72
C ALA A 233 17.75 -4.01 18.12
N LYS A 234 18.27 -5.22 18.34
CA LYS A 234 19.69 -5.46 18.64
C LYS A 234 20.60 -4.95 17.52
N ASN A 235 20.27 -5.27 16.27
CA ASN A 235 21.06 -4.82 15.12
C ASN A 235 21.02 -3.28 14.98
N GLY A 236 19.87 -2.69 15.30
CA GLY A 236 19.72 -1.24 15.35
C GLY A 236 20.68 -0.60 16.37
N VAL A 237 20.72 -1.13 17.59
CA VAL A 237 21.64 -0.64 18.64
C VAL A 237 23.10 -0.76 18.21
N GLU A 238 23.49 -1.89 17.62
CA GLU A 238 24.87 -2.14 17.20
C GLU A 238 25.35 -1.23 16.06
N ASN A 239 24.42 -0.68 15.25
CA ASN A 239 24.74 0.09 14.06
C ASN A 239 24.33 1.56 14.11
N VAL A 240 23.73 2.04 15.21
CA VAL A 240 23.19 3.41 15.34
C VAL A 240 24.25 4.50 15.10
N GLN A 241 25.53 4.20 15.30
CA GLN A 241 26.61 5.17 15.14
C GLN A 241 26.67 5.76 13.74
N LYS A 242 26.29 4.99 12.71
CA LYS A 242 26.22 5.48 11.32
C LYS A 242 25.26 6.67 11.17
N VAL A 243 24.11 6.59 11.85
CA VAL A 243 23.10 7.65 11.85
C VAL A 243 23.61 8.86 12.65
N VAL A 244 24.20 8.62 13.81
CA VAL A 244 24.75 9.68 14.68
C VAL A 244 25.83 10.50 13.98
N ASP A 245 26.71 9.84 13.22
CA ASP A 245 27.84 10.49 12.52
C ASP A 245 27.37 11.46 11.42
N GLU A 246 26.19 11.22 10.83
CA GLU A 246 25.59 12.12 9.84
C GLU A 246 24.98 13.37 10.45
N LYS A 247 24.74 13.37 11.77
CA LYS A 247 24.08 14.47 12.51
C LYS A 247 22.77 14.89 11.84
N PRO A 248 21.81 13.98 11.70
CA PRO A 248 20.53 14.29 11.06
C PRO A 248 19.71 15.28 11.89
N ASP A 249 18.85 16.05 11.23
CA ASP A 249 17.88 16.93 11.85
C ASP A 249 16.63 16.16 12.31
N ILE A 250 16.35 15.05 11.65
CA ILE A 250 15.25 14.13 11.98
C ILE A 250 15.63 12.70 11.64
N VAL A 251 15.24 11.78 12.48
CA VAL A 251 15.37 10.33 12.23
C VAL A 251 13.98 9.72 12.26
N ILE A 252 13.67 8.91 11.26
CA ILE A 252 12.45 8.09 11.20
C ILE A 252 12.86 6.65 11.55
N LEU A 253 12.25 6.10 12.64
CA LEU A 253 12.53 4.78 13.20
C LEU A 253 11.32 3.87 13.05
#